data_216d0a01947e6453b0fb57c50ceee167
#
_entry.id   216d0a01947e6453b0fb57c50ceee167
#
_cell.length_a   1.000
_cell.length_b   1.000
_cell.length_c   1.000
_cell.angle_alpha   90.00
_cell.angle_beta   90.00
_cell.angle_gamma   90.00
#
_symmetry.space_group_name_H-M   'P 1'
#
loop_
_entity.id
_entity.type
_entity.pdbx_description
1 polymer ?
#
loop_
_entity_poly.entity_id
_entity_poly.type
_entity_poly.pdbx_seq_one_letter_code
_entity_poly.pdbx_strand_id
1 'polypeptide(L)'
;LAIDHLKNNPNESLGVIALGSDHARSLYKEFQRQSENLSLQLWPENKPEEKFIIRHLENVQGDERDVIFLSTGYGPRKHDAVRLDFGPINSDKNLFGLRRLNVAITRSRKRLEVISTIDPYRYDDNKLNKIGLKAFIQYLRFVKSGGEDMGDLVIEKTPMNSFEQDVYDTLVKEGIGLVPQYGVSGYRLDFAVQHPEEKGKFILAIEADGAAYHSTETARDRDRIRQSHLERLGWKFHRIWGPSWAKRKEEEIEKVLSVIDDAIKSGEVVNKSNTKTKKKKDELILPQRK
;
A
#
# COMPACT_ATOMS: atom_id res chain seq x y z
N LEU A 1 -22.78 -3.97 -3.01
CA LEU A 1 -21.63 -3.14 -2.56
C LEU A 1 -21.61 -1.79 -3.27
N ALA A 2 -21.46 -1.70 -4.62
CA ALA A 2 -21.38 -0.40 -5.30
C ALA A 2 -22.64 0.44 -5.12
N ILE A 3 -23.82 -0.15 -5.29
CA ILE A 3 -25.12 0.50 -5.06
C ILE A 3 -25.26 0.94 -3.61
N ASP A 4 -24.87 0.12 -2.66
CA ASP A 4 -24.95 0.43 -1.24
C ASP A 4 -23.99 1.57 -0.87
N HIS A 5 -22.79 1.56 -1.47
CA HIS A 5 -21.84 2.68 -1.28
C HIS A 5 -22.42 4.00 -1.80
N LEU A 6 -22.95 4.02 -3.04
CA LEU A 6 -23.53 5.21 -3.65
C LEU A 6 -24.73 5.76 -2.85
N LYS A 7 -25.51 4.88 -2.21
CA LYS A 7 -26.62 5.31 -1.33
C LYS A 7 -26.15 5.87 0.00
N ASN A 8 -25.15 5.24 0.61
CA ASN A 8 -24.76 5.54 1.98
C ASN A 8 -23.63 6.58 2.09
N ASN A 9 -22.92 6.87 0.99
CA ASN A 9 -21.79 7.78 0.94
C ASN A 9 -21.89 8.77 -0.22
N PRO A 10 -22.91 9.63 -0.27
CA PRO A 10 -23.19 10.50 -1.41
C PRO A 10 -22.09 11.55 -1.68
N ASN A 11 -21.22 11.78 -0.71
CA ASN A 11 -20.12 12.75 -0.80
C ASN A 11 -18.78 12.11 -1.20
N GLU A 12 -18.74 10.80 -1.49
CA GLU A 12 -17.55 10.08 -1.93
C GLU A 12 -17.70 9.61 -3.37
N SER A 13 -16.74 9.96 -4.21
CA SER A 13 -16.72 9.44 -5.58
C SER A 13 -16.27 7.98 -5.59
N LEU A 14 -16.95 7.15 -6.40
CA LEU A 14 -16.71 5.72 -6.50
C LEU A 14 -16.27 5.31 -7.90
N GLY A 15 -15.26 4.43 -7.95
CA GLY A 15 -14.87 3.72 -9.16
C GLY A 15 -14.79 2.22 -8.90
N VAL A 16 -15.12 1.42 -9.91
CA VAL A 16 -14.92 -0.04 -9.91
C VAL A 16 -13.91 -0.38 -10.98
N ILE A 17 -12.84 -1.05 -10.59
CA ILE A 17 -11.80 -1.53 -11.50
C ILE A 17 -11.86 -3.05 -11.55
N ALA A 18 -12.08 -3.60 -12.74
CA ALA A 18 -12.00 -5.03 -13.00
C ALA A 18 -10.67 -5.38 -13.68
N LEU A 19 -10.09 -6.53 -13.37
CA LEU A 19 -8.83 -6.95 -14.02
C LEU A 19 -9.00 -7.19 -15.53
N GLY A 20 -10.14 -7.73 -15.98
CA GLY A 20 -10.42 -8.04 -17.38
C GLY A 20 -11.61 -7.26 -17.95
N SER A 21 -11.61 -7.06 -19.28
CA SER A 21 -12.66 -6.33 -20.00
C SER A 21 -14.03 -7.00 -19.92
N ASP A 22 -14.08 -8.34 -20.04
CA ASP A 22 -15.34 -9.09 -19.97
C ASP A 22 -15.95 -9.03 -18.58
N HIS A 23 -15.12 -9.04 -17.54
CA HIS A 23 -15.57 -8.86 -16.17
C HIS A 23 -16.13 -7.45 -15.95
N ALA A 24 -15.45 -6.42 -16.45
CA ALA A 24 -15.95 -5.04 -16.38
C ALA A 24 -17.32 -4.90 -17.07
N ARG A 25 -17.47 -5.52 -18.25
CA ARG A 25 -18.73 -5.53 -19.00
C ARG A 25 -19.85 -6.23 -18.22
N SER A 26 -19.54 -7.35 -17.58
CA SER A 26 -20.50 -8.09 -16.76
C SER A 26 -20.93 -7.31 -15.53
N LEU A 27 -19.99 -6.66 -14.84
CA LEU A 27 -20.26 -5.78 -13.71
C LEU A 27 -21.15 -4.59 -14.12
N TYR A 28 -20.86 -3.98 -15.27
CA TYR A 28 -21.66 -2.87 -15.79
C TYR A 28 -23.11 -3.28 -16.08
N LYS A 29 -23.31 -4.41 -16.77
CA LYS A 29 -24.65 -4.95 -17.04
C LYS A 29 -25.41 -5.25 -15.75
N GLU A 30 -24.76 -5.87 -14.79
CA GLU A 30 -25.39 -6.21 -13.52
C GLU A 30 -25.70 -4.95 -12.69
N PHE A 31 -24.82 -3.95 -12.69
CA PHE A 31 -25.08 -2.67 -12.08
C PHE A 31 -26.32 -2.00 -12.70
N GLN A 32 -26.40 -1.93 -14.04
CA GLN A 32 -27.57 -1.38 -14.73
C GLN A 32 -28.85 -2.10 -14.34
N ARG A 33 -28.86 -3.46 -14.36
CA ARG A 33 -30.02 -4.27 -13.99
C ARG A 33 -30.50 -4.00 -12.56
N GLN A 34 -29.57 -3.89 -11.61
CA GLN A 34 -29.90 -3.67 -10.21
C GLN A 34 -30.26 -2.22 -9.90
N SER A 35 -29.82 -1.27 -10.70
CA SER A 35 -30.06 0.16 -10.49
C SER A 35 -31.24 0.72 -11.28
N GLU A 36 -31.86 -0.05 -12.15
CA GLU A 36 -32.91 0.39 -13.11
C GLU A 36 -34.06 1.18 -12.45
N ASN A 37 -34.47 0.74 -11.26
CA ASN A 37 -35.57 1.36 -10.51
C ASN A 37 -35.09 2.16 -9.28
N LEU A 38 -33.80 2.53 -9.25
CA LEU A 38 -33.20 3.24 -8.14
C LEU A 38 -32.80 4.65 -8.56
N SER A 39 -33.22 5.65 -7.78
CA SER A 39 -32.72 7.01 -7.91
C SER A 39 -31.35 7.10 -7.26
N LEU A 40 -30.29 6.77 -8.00
CA LEU A 40 -28.91 6.83 -7.52
C LEU A 40 -28.23 8.12 -7.96
N GLN A 41 -27.59 8.79 -7.02
CA GLN A 41 -26.66 9.85 -7.32
C GLN A 41 -25.31 9.22 -7.72
N LEU A 42 -24.93 9.43 -8.99
CA LEU A 42 -23.73 8.79 -9.59
C LEU A 42 -22.46 9.65 -9.45
N TRP A 43 -22.51 10.77 -8.76
CA TRP A 43 -21.40 11.68 -8.48
C TRP A 43 -21.63 12.46 -7.20
N PRO A 44 -20.58 12.84 -6.45
CA PRO A 44 -20.72 13.73 -5.30
C PRO A 44 -21.17 15.13 -5.74
N GLU A 45 -22.02 15.78 -4.94
CA GLU A 45 -22.48 17.15 -5.26
C GLU A 45 -21.35 18.17 -5.37
N ASN A 46 -20.33 18.00 -4.54
CA ASN A 46 -19.13 18.86 -4.52
C ASN A 46 -18.09 18.50 -5.59
N LYS A 47 -18.31 17.42 -6.37
CA LYS A 47 -17.40 16.94 -7.43
C LYS A 47 -18.19 16.33 -8.59
N PRO A 48 -19.00 17.10 -9.31
CA PRO A 48 -19.89 16.59 -10.36
C PRO A 48 -19.15 15.98 -11.55
N GLU A 49 -17.86 16.30 -11.73
CA GLU A 49 -16.99 15.72 -12.76
C GLU A 49 -16.57 14.29 -12.41
N GLU A 50 -16.58 13.92 -11.14
CA GLU A 50 -16.16 12.60 -10.67
C GLU A 50 -17.29 11.57 -10.68
N LYS A 51 -17.88 11.34 -11.85
CA LYS A 51 -18.96 10.36 -12.03
C LYS A 51 -18.51 8.95 -11.66
N PHE A 52 -19.46 8.14 -11.19
CA PHE A 52 -19.27 6.70 -11.00
C PHE A 52 -18.78 6.05 -12.29
N ILE A 53 -17.77 5.21 -12.17
CA ILE A 53 -17.18 4.49 -13.30
C ILE A 53 -17.02 3.01 -13.00
N ILE A 54 -17.17 2.19 -14.06
CA ILE A 54 -16.72 0.79 -14.09
C ILE A 54 -15.76 0.68 -15.26
N ARG A 55 -14.49 0.34 -14.97
CA ARG A 55 -13.41 0.25 -15.95
C ARG A 55 -12.68 -1.08 -15.83
N HIS A 56 -12.05 -1.52 -16.89
CA HIS A 56 -11.05 -2.58 -16.79
C HIS A 56 -9.64 -1.98 -16.67
N LEU A 57 -8.73 -2.80 -16.21
CA LEU A 57 -7.38 -2.41 -15.80
C LEU A 57 -6.60 -1.59 -16.86
N GLU A 58 -6.84 -1.84 -18.15
CA GLU A 58 -6.11 -1.15 -19.22
C GLU A 58 -6.69 0.25 -19.53
N ASN A 59 -7.92 0.53 -19.12
CA ASN A 59 -8.63 1.78 -19.43
C ASN A 59 -8.83 2.70 -18.21
N VAL A 60 -8.14 2.43 -17.10
CA VAL A 60 -8.29 3.21 -15.86
C VAL A 60 -7.23 4.31 -15.71
N GLN A 61 -6.33 4.44 -16.68
CA GLN A 61 -5.26 5.44 -16.61
C GLN A 61 -5.85 6.86 -16.64
N GLY A 62 -5.50 7.67 -15.61
CA GLY A 62 -5.96 9.04 -15.43
C GLY A 62 -7.25 9.19 -14.60
N ASP A 63 -8.01 8.13 -14.40
CA ASP A 63 -9.20 8.15 -13.56
C ASP A 63 -8.83 7.95 -12.08
N GLU A 64 -9.23 8.88 -11.22
CA GLU A 64 -9.07 8.77 -9.75
C GLU A 64 -10.42 8.98 -9.07
N ARG A 65 -10.65 8.28 -7.97
CA ARG A 65 -11.87 8.43 -7.14
C ARG A 65 -11.50 8.40 -5.66
N ASP A 66 -12.38 8.90 -4.83
CA ASP A 66 -12.20 8.82 -3.38
C ASP A 66 -12.12 7.35 -2.94
N VAL A 67 -13.01 6.52 -3.48
CA VAL A 67 -13.06 5.08 -3.21
C VAL A 67 -12.96 4.28 -4.50
N ILE A 68 -12.14 3.24 -4.48
CA ILE A 68 -12.01 2.27 -5.58
C ILE A 68 -12.37 0.87 -5.07
N PHE A 69 -13.21 0.18 -5.80
CA PHE A 69 -13.44 -1.26 -5.65
C PHE A 69 -12.66 -1.99 -6.72
N LEU A 70 -11.60 -2.70 -6.33
CA LEU A 70 -10.81 -3.55 -7.22
C LEU A 70 -11.40 -4.96 -7.23
N SER A 71 -12.09 -5.32 -8.30
CA SER A 71 -12.70 -6.64 -8.47
C SER A 71 -11.84 -7.54 -9.33
N THR A 72 -11.39 -8.67 -8.77
CA THR A 72 -10.49 -9.57 -9.48
C THR A 72 -11.19 -10.35 -10.60
N GLY A 73 -12.45 -10.74 -10.41
CA GLY A 73 -13.28 -11.42 -11.42
C GLY A 73 -12.86 -12.85 -11.77
N TYR A 74 -11.77 -13.33 -11.19
CA TYR A 74 -11.25 -14.66 -11.45
C TYR A 74 -11.62 -15.59 -10.28
N GLY A 75 -12.61 -16.44 -10.49
CA GLY A 75 -13.00 -17.48 -9.52
C GLY A 75 -12.07 -18.71 -9.54
N PRO A 76 -12.26 -19.64 -8.58
CA PRO A 76 -11.55 -20.91 -8.58
C PRO A 76 -11.85 -21.71 -9.84
N ARG A 77 -10.87 -22.47 -10.34
CA ARG A 77 -11.07 -23.38 -11.46
C ARG A 77 -11.76 -24.67 -10.99
N LYS A 78 -12.38 -25.38 -11.96
CA LYS A 78 -12.86 -26.75 -11.71
C LYS A 78 -11.72 -27.61 -11.16
N HIS A 79 -12.04 -28.54 -10.29
CA HIS A 79 -11.08 -29.45 -9.62
C HIS A 79 -10.04 -28.77 -8.72
N ASP A 80 -10.39 -27.60 -8.17
CA ASP A 80 -9.59 -26.91 -7.16
C ASP A 80 -8.17 -26.50 -7.62
N ALA A 81 -7.95 -26.44 -8.93
CA ALA A 81 -6.67 -26.07 -9.51
C ALA A 81 -6.38 -24.56 -9.30
N VAL A 82 -5.15 -24.27 -8.88
CA VAL A 82 -4.68 -22.90 -8.72
C VAL A 82 -4.58 -22.21 -10.08
N ARG A 83 -5.20 -21.05 -10.20
CA ARG A 83 -5.14 -20.26 -11.43
C ARG A 83 -3.81 -19.50 -11.51
N LEU A 84 -3.09 -19.63 -12.60
CA LEU A 84 -1.83 -18.90 -12.86
C LEU A 84 -1.97 -17.83 -13.95
N ASP A 85 -3.18 -17.63 -14.48
CA ASP A 85 -3.46 -16.64 -15.52
C ASP A 85 -4.53 -15.66 -15.05
N PHE A 86 -4.15 -14.40 -14.93
CA PHE A 86 -4.98 -13.25 -14.56
C PHE A 86 -4.96 -12.18 -15.66
N GLY A 87 -4.86 -12.61 -16.91
CA GLY A 87 -4.95 -11.74 -18.07
C GLY A 87 -3.88 -10.64 -18.08
N PRO A 88 -4.26 -9.35 -18.04
CA PRO A 88 -3.31 -8.24 -18.16
C PRO A 88 -2.19 -8.22 -17.12
N ILE A 89 -2.40 -8.84 -15.95
CA ILE A 89 -1.39 -8.94 -14.87
C ILE A 89 -0.24 -9.88 -15.27
N ASN A 90 -0.51 -10.88 -16.11
CA ASN A 90 0.48 -11.86 -16.52
C ASN A 90 1.47 -11.37 -17.58
N SER A 91 1.37 -10.12 -18.03
CA SER A 91 2.26 -9.59 -19.06
C SER A 91 3.63 -9.24 -18.46
N ASP A 92 4.68 -9.99 -18.82
CA ASP A 92 6.07 -9.70 -18.44
C ASP A 92 6.75 -8.71 -19.39
N LYS A 93 6.18 -8.49 -20.58
CA LYS A 93 6.73 -7.57 -21.56
C LYS A 93 6.86 -6.17 -20.95
N ASN A 94 8.07 -5.67 -20.79
CA ASN A 94 8.38 -4.35 -20.22
C ASN A 94 7.73 -4.09 -18.85
N LEU A 95 7.56 -5.13 -18.01
CA LEU A 95 6.91 -5.05 -16.70
C LEU A 95 5.46 -4.53 -16.76
N PHE A 96 4.75 -4.72 -17.88
CA PHE A 96 3.40 -4.20 -18.06
C PHE A 96 2.42 -4.72 -16.99
N GLY A 97 2.51 -5.99 -16.60
CA GLY A 97 1.66 -6.55 -15.55
C GLY A 97 1.83 -5.81 -14.23
N LEU A 98 3.07 -5.57 -13.81
CA LEU A 98 3.41 -4.84 -12.60
C LEU A 98 2.95 -3.36 -12.67
N ARG A 99 3.19 -2.69 -13.79
CA ARG A 99 2.78 -1.29 -13.99
C ARG A 99 1.27 -1.14 -13.96
N ARG A 100 0.53 -2.05 -14.58
CA ARG A 100 -0.94 -2.07 -14.54
C ARG A 100 -1.48 -2.28 -13.12
N LEU A 101 -0.90 -3.21 -12.38
CA LEU A 101 -1.25 -3.41 -10.98
C LEU A 101 -1.01 -2.13 -10.18
N ASN A 102 0.16 -1.50 -10.33
CA ASN A 102 0.48 -0.25 -9.65
C ASN A 102 -0.54 0.86 -9.99
N VAL A 103 -0.90 1.00 -11.27
CA VAL A 103 -1.94 1.96 -11.68
C VAL A 103 -3.25 1.67 -10.96
N ALA A 104 -3.71 0.41 -10.90
CA ALA A 104 -4.98 0.07 -10.26
C ALA A 104 -5.00 0.40 -8.76
N ILE A 105 -3.93 0.04 -8.04
CA ILE A 105 -3.88 0.22 -6.57
C ILE A 105 -3.67 1.69 -6.15
N THR A 106 -3.21 2.55 -7.06
CA THR A 106 -2.99 3.98 -6.81
C THR A 106 -4.13 4.88 -7.27
N ARG A 107 -5.25 4.34 -7.72
CA ARG A 107 -6.40 5.14 -8.20
C ARG A 107 -7.32 5.65 -7.10
N SER A 108 -7.20 5.14 -5.89
CA SER A 108 -7.99 5.59 -4.75
C SER A 108 -7.28 6.71 -3.99
N ARG A 109 -8.01 7.77 -3.65
CA ARG A 109 -7.50 8.84 -2.81
C ARG A 109 -7.69 8.58 -1.32
N LYS A 110 -8.79 7.87 -0.94
CA LYS A 110 -9.14 7.60 0.46
C LYS A 110 -9.07 6.12 0.78
N ARG A 111 -9.72 5.26 -0.03
CA ARG A 111 -9.88 3.85 0.27
C ARG A 111 -9.89 2.97 -0.97
N LEU A 112 -9.14 1.87 -0.92
CA LEU A 112 -9.20 0.80 -1.89
C LEU A 112 -9.78 -0.46 -1.22
N GLU A 113 -10.84 -1.01 -1.78
CA GLU A 113 -11.43 -2.27 -1.36
C GLU A 113 -11.20 -3.35 -2.42
N VAL A 114 -10.62 -4.46 -2.02
CA VAL A 114 -10.34 -5.58 -2.92
C VAL A 114 -11.41 -6.65 -2.78
N ILE A 115 -12.10 -6.94 -3.88
CA ILE A 115 -13.16 -7.94 -3.97
C ILE A 115 -12.62 -9.14 -4.74
N SER A 116 -12.34 -10.21 -4.01
CA SER A 116 -11.68 -11.40 -4.54
C SER A 116 -12.19 -12.68 -3.90
N THR A 117 -12.30 -13.73 -4.69
CA THR A 117 -12.52 -15.11 -4.22
C THR A 117 -11.23 -15.94 -4.26
N ILE A 118 -10.10 -15.29 -4.60
CA ILE A 118 -8.79 -15.93 -4.66
C ILE A 118 -8.24 -16.08 -3.26
N ASP A 119 -7.84 -17.29 -2.90
CA ASP A 119 -7.03 -17.51 -1.70
C ASP A 119 -5.54 -17.40 -2.05
N PRO A 120 -4.86 -16.30 -1.69
CA PRO A 120 -3.49 -16.06 -2.10
C PRO A 120 -2.47 -16.96 -1.39
N TYR A 121 -2.83 -17.59 -0.27
CA TYR A 121 -1.94 -18.49 0.46
C TYR A 121 -1.84 -19.89 -0.17
N ARG A 122 -2.65 -20.20 -1.17
CA ARG A 122 -2.55 -21.42 -1.96
C ARG A 122 -1.47 -21.36 -3.05
N TYR A 123 -0.83 -20.22 -3.23
CA TYR A 123 0.19 -20.00 -4.26
C TYR A 123 1.59 -20.20 -3.69
N ASP A 124 2.35 -21.07 -4.36
CA ASP A 124 3.77 -21.29 -4.09
C ASP A 124 4.60 -20.27 -4.89
N ASP A 125 5.32 -19.40 -4.20
CA ASP A 125 6.08 -18.30 -4.82
C ASP A 125 7.16 -18.80 -5.78
N ASN A 126 7.70 -20.02 -5.54
CA ASN A 126 8.69 -20.64 -6.42
C ASN A 126 8.09 -21.06 -7.79
N LYS A 127 6.77 -21.20 -7.87
CA LYS A 127 6.05 -21.52 -9.11
C LYS A 127 5.52 -20.30 -9.84
N LEU A 128 5.66 -19.10 -9.26
CA LEU A 128 5.23 -17.85 -9.86
C LEU A 128 6.34 -17.25 -10.73
N ASN A 129 6.36 -17.64 -12.01
CA ASN A 129 7.43 -17.28 -12.94
C ASN A 129 7.31 -15.85 -13.50
N LYS A 130 6.16 -15.17 -13.28
CA LYS A 130 5.89 -13.85 -13.85
C LYS A 130 5.88 -12.78 -12.76
N ILE A 131 6.66 -11.72 -12.95
CA ILE A 131 6.83 -10.65 -11.97
C ILE A 131 5.49 -10.00 -11.58
N GLY A 132 4.64 -9.69 -12.58
CA GLY A 132 3.33 -9.11 -12.33
C GLY A 132 2.41 -10.04 -11.54
N LEU A 133 2.43 -11.34 -11.84
CA LEU A 133 1.67 -12.35 -11.11
C LEU A 133 2.16 -12.47 -9.66
N LYS A 134 3.47 -12.55 -9.46
CA LYS A 134 4.06 -12.62 -8.11
C LYS A 134 3.66 -11.41 -7.28
N ALA A 135 3.81 -10.21 -7.83
CA ALA A 135 3.40 -8.97 -7.16
C ALA A 135 1.90 -8.93 -6.85
N PHE A 136 1.06 -9.44 -7.75
CA PHE A 136 -0.39 -9.49 -7.53
C PHE A 136 -0.77 -10.44 -6.39
N ILE A 137 -0.20 -11.65 -6.34
CA ILE A 137 -0.45 -12.59 -5.24
C ILE A 137 0.07 -12.04 -3.91
N GLN A 138 1.25 -11.44 -3.87
CA GLN A 138 1.78 -10.77 -2.69
C GLN A 138 0.86 -9.63 -2.23
N TYR A 139 0.36 -8.82 -3.17
CA TYR A 139 -0.61 -7.77 -2.85
C TYR A 139 -1.92 -8.32 -2.26
N LEU A 140 -2.43 -9.43 -2.78
CA LEU A 140 -3.63 -10.09 -2.21
C LEU A 140 -3.36 -10.64 -0.80
N ARG A 141 -2.17 -11.16 -0.51
CA ARG A 141 -1.76 -11.57 0.85
C ARG A 141 -1.73 -10.38 1.79
N PHE A 142 -1.10 -9.29 1.36
CA PHE A 142 -1.07 -8.03 2.10
C PHE A 142 -2.47 -7.54 2.45
N VAL A 143 -3.38 -7.49 1.48
CA VAL A 143 -4.77 -7.06 1.71
C VAL A 143 -5.51 -8.04 2.64
N LYS A 144 -5.37 -9.36 2.43
CA LYS A 144 -6.06 -10.39 3.21
C LYS A 144 -5.59 -10.44 4.67
N SER A 145 -4.32 -10.12 4.92
CA SER A 145 -3.75 -10.02 6.28
C SER A 145 -4.07 -8.69 6.99
N GLY A 146 -4.80 -7.77 6.33
CA GLY A 146 -5.03 -6.43 6.88
C GLY A 146 -3.78 -5.54 6.87
N GLY A 147 -2.82 -5.83 5.98
CA GLY A 147 -1.57 -5.07 5.83
C GLY A 147 -0.39 -5.64 6.63
N GLU A 148 -0.53 -6.80 7.25
CA GLU A 148 0.54 -7.42 8.05
C GLU A 148 1.51 -8.24 7.18
N ASP A 149 1.00 -8.98 6.19
CA ASP A 149 1.81 -9.77 5.28
C ASP A 149 2.40 -8.88 4.18
N MET A 150 3.56 -8.31 4.45
CA MET A 150 4.30 -7.50 3.49
C MET A 150 4.98 -8.35 2.41
N GLY A 151 4.87 -9.69 2.49
CA GLY A 151 5.62 -10.63 1.69
C GLY A 151 7.12 -10.56 1.99
N ASP A 152 7.86 -11.55 1.51
CA ASP A 152 9.29 -11.40 1.29
C ASP A 152 9.44 -10.44 0.11
N LEU A 153 9.26 -9.15 0.35
CA LEU A 153 9.83 -8.16 -0.53
C LEU A 153 11.33 -8.44 -0.50
N VAL A 154 11.79 -9.22 -1.45
CA VAL A 154 13.18 -9.19 -1.89
C VAL A 154 13.35 -7.81 -2.53
N ILE A 155 13.36 -6.80 -1.69
CA ILE A 155 14.17 -5.63 -1.95
C ILE A 155 15.55 -6.26 -2.02
N GLU A 156 16.16 -6.29 -3.21
CA GLU A 156 17.59 -6.55 -3.29
C GLU A 156 18.18 -5.76 -2.13
N LYS A 157 18.72 -6.48 -1.16
CA LYS A 157 19.35 -5.86 0.00
C LYS A 157 20.55 -5.15 -0.57
N THR A 158 20.36 -3.92 -1.04
CA THR A 158 21.48 -3.04 -1.32
C THR A 158 22.21 -2.95 0.00
N PRO A 159 23.45 -3.44 0.10
CA PRO A 159 24.18 -3.39 1.36
C PRO A 159 24.22 -1.93 1.81
N MET A 160 24.06 -1.70 3.11
CA MET A 160 24.23 -0.38 3.70
C MET A 160 25.61 0.13 3.29
N ASN A 161 25.70 1.40 2.92
CA ASN A 161 27.00 2.04 2.71
C ASN A 161 27.71 2.21 4.06
N SER A 162 29.01 2.58 4.04
CA SER A 162 29.81 2.69 5.26
C SER A 162 29.27 3.71 6.27
N PHE A 163 28.63 4.77 5.79
CA PHE A 163 28.01 5.78 6.62
C PHE A 163 26.71 5.26 7.27
N GLU A 164 25.83 4.63 6.49
CA GLU A 164 24.62 3.98 7.01
C GLU A 164 24.98 2.90 8.04
N GLN A 165 26.05 2.12 7.78
CA GLN A 165 26.49 1.09 8.72
C GLN A 165 27.00 1.70 10.03
N ASP A 166 27.76 2.79 10.00
CA ASP A 166 28.25 3.47 11.20
C ASP A 166 27.09 4.08 12.03
N VAL A 167 26.11 4.68 11.36
CA VAL A 167 24.88 5.17 11.99
C VAL A 167 24.11 4.00 12.65
N TYR A 168 23.91 2.92 11.94
CA TYR A 168 23.21 1.73 12.43
C TYR A 168 23.90 1.17 13.70
N ASP A 169 25.19 0.85 13.59
CA ASP A 169 25.95 0.26 14.69
C ASP A 169 25.99 1.15 15.93
N THR A 170 26.07 2.46 15.71
CA THR A 170 26.10 3.45 16.79
C THR A 170 24.75 3.50 17.51
N LEU A 171 23.65 3.68 16.78
CA LEU A 171 22.32 3.82 17.40
C LEU A 171 21.84 2.52 18.05
N VAL A 172 22.21 1.36 17.49
CA VAL A 172 21.93 0.05 18.12
C VAL A 172 22.69 -0.11 19.44
N LYS A 173 23.92 0.39 19.55
CA LYS A 173 24.68 0.41 20.83
C LYS A 173 24.02 1.29 21.89
N GLU A 174 23.34 2.37 21.48
CA GLU A 174 22.52 3.19 22.36
C GLU A 174 21.19 2.54 22.75
N GLY A 175 20.94 1.30 22.32
CA GLY A 175 19.74 0.52 22.68
C GLY A 175 18.52 0.79 21.80
N ILE A 176 18.68 1.51 20.67
CA ILE A 176 17.58 1.81 19.77
C ILE A 176 17.28 0.60 18.88
N GLY A 177 16.04 0.15 18.85
CA GLY A 177 15.56 -0.89 17.92
C GLY A 177 15.44 -0.31 16.52
N LEU A 178 16.35 -0.67 15.61
CA LEU A 178 16.36 -0.21 14.23
C LEU A 178 16.10 -1.37 13.25
N VAL A 179 15.23 -1.13 12.27
CA VAL A 179 15.07 -2.01 11.10
C VAL A 179 15.67 -1.29 9.90
N PRO A 180 16.83 -1.76 9.38
CA PRO A 180 17.46 -1.15 8.22
C PRO A 180 16.68 -1.44 6.95
N GLN A 181 16.76 -0.50 6.00
CA GLN A 181 16.22 -0.64 4.65
C GLN A 181 14.72 -1.02 4.64
N TYR A 182 13.93 -0.41 5.53
CA TYR A 182 12.53 -0.75 5.74
C TYR A 182 11.66 -0.30 4.56
N GLY A 183 10.93 -1.26 3.97
CA GLY A 183 10.02 -1.00 2.85
C GLY A 183 8.65 -0.48 3.30
N VAL A 184 8.21 0.66 2.75
CA VAL A 184 6.89 1.25 3.01
C VAL A 184 6.28 1.76 1.72
N SER A 185 5.10 1.26 1.34
CA SER A 185 4.31 1.77 0.20
C SER A 185 5.12 1.93 -1.10
N GLY A 186 6.05 0.99 -1.37
CA GLY A 186 6.93 1.05 -2.54
C GLY A 186 8.13 1.97 -2.40
N TYR A 187 8.31 2.60 -1.24
CA TYR A 187 9.51 3.36 -0.86
C TYR A 187 10.36 2.57 0.13
N ARG A 188 11.61 2.95 0.24
CA ARG A 188 12.56 2.37 1.19
C ARG A 188 13.05 3.46 2.12
N LEU A 189 12.93 3.23 3.41
CA LEU A 189 13.51 4.06 4.46
C LEU A 189 14.90 3.50 4.80
N ASP A 190 15.88 4.35 5.06
CA ASP A 190 17.18 3.86 5.48
C ASP A 190 17.06 3.11 6.80
N PHE A 191 16.33 3.68 7.77
CA PHE A 191 16.01 3.00 9.02
C PHE A 191 14.60 3.32 9.49
N ALA A 192 13.91 2.30 10.03
CA ALA A 192 12.68 2.46 10.78
C ALA A 192 12.95 2.17 12.26
N VAL A 193 12.61 3.12 13.15
CA VAL A 193 12.78 3.01 14.61
C VAL A 193 11.58 2.28 15.19
N GLN A 194 11.84 1.16 15.86
CA GLN A 194 10.81 0.37 16.53
C GLN A 194 10.36 1.02 17.83
N HIS A 195 9.09 0.90 18.16
CA HIS A 195 8.59 1.29 19.47
C HIS A 195 9.20 0.37 20.56
N PRO A 196 9.76 0.92 21.66
CA PRO A 196 10.46 0.09 22.65
C PRO A 196 9.54 -0.91 23.35
N GLU A 197 8.29 -0.56 23.61
CA GLU A 197 7.35 -1.39 24.37
C GLU A 197 6.34 -2.13 23.46
N GLU A 198 6.03 -1.60 22.28
CA GLU A 198 4.98 -2.14 21.40
C GLU A 198 5.59 -2.84 20.17
N LYS A 199 5.72 -4.16 20.26
CA LYS A 199 6.28 -4.97 19.16
C LYS A 199 5.52 -4.78 17.85
N GLY A 200 6.27 -4.59 16.76
CA GLY A 200 5.73 -4.42 15.41
C GLY A 200 5.21 -3.03 15.08
N LYS A 201 5.33 -2.07 15.99
CA LYS A 201 5.04 -0.66 15.75
C LYS A 201 6.33 0.13 15.54
N PHE A 202 6.22 1.18 14.72
CA PHE A 202 7.33 2.10 14.42
C PHE A 202 6.94 3.52 14.84
N ILE A 203 7.92 4.31 15.25
CA ILE A 203 7.71 5.67 15.77
C ILE A 203 8.39 6.74 14.93
N LEU A 204 9.44 6.38 14.18
CA LEU A 204 10.25 7.33 13.43
C LEU A 204 10.91 6.67 12.23
N ALA A 205 11.05 7.38 11.12
CA ALA A 205 11.93 7.07 10.03
C ALA A 205 13.23 7.90 10.15
N ILE A 206 14.38 7.25 10.04
CA ILE A 206 15.67 7.93 9.97
C ILE A 206 16.23 7.78 8.56
N GLU A 207 16.61 8.90 7.94
CA GLU A 207 17.28 8.97 6.65
C GLU A 207 18.73 9.40 6.87
N ALA A 208 19.68 8.63 6.33
CA ALA A 208 21.11 8.89 6.45
C ALA A 208 21.63 9.54 5.15
N ASP A 209 21.61 10.86 5.10
CA ASP A 209 21.97 11.64 3.92
C ASP A 209 23.49 11.87 3.83
N GLY A 210 24.17 11.17 2.92
CA GLY A 210 25.59 11.37 2.60
C GLY A 210 25.83 12.65 1.80
N ALA A 211 27.08 13.14 1.84
CA ALA A 211 27.48 14.39 1.14
C ALA A 211 27.28 14.39 -0.39
N ALA A 212 27.21 13.21 -1.02
CA ALA A 212 27.06 13.07 -2.47
C ALA A 212 25.61 13.15 -2.99
N TYR A 213 24.62 13.21 -2.11
CA TYR A 213 23.20 13.05 -2.44
C TYR A 213 22.53 14.26 -3.13
N HIS A 214 23.22 15.41 -3.24
CA HIS A 214 22.60 16.67 -3.69
C HIS A 214 22.87 17.10 -5.13
N SER A 215 23.16 16.18 -6.04
CA SER A 215 23.65 16.58 -7.38
C SER A 215 22.59 16.98 -8.41
N THR A 216 21.27 16.69 -8.23
CA THR A 216 20.26 17.06 -9.23
C THR A 216 18.94 17.57 -8.60
N GLU A 217 18.34 18.63 -9.21
CA GLU A 217 17.03 19.17 -8.81
C GLU A 217 15.91 18.09 -8.83
N THR A 218 15.94 17.24 -9.85
CA THR A 218 14.95 16.16 -10.02
C THR A 218 15.04 15.06 -8.95
N ALA A 219 16.18 14.89 -8.28
CA ALA A 219 16.30 13.98 -7.13
C ALA A 219 15.65 14.58 -5.90
N ARG A 220 15.87 15.87 -5.64
CA ARG A 220 15.26 16.60 -4.51
C ARG A 220 13.74 16.63 -4.57
N ASP A 221 13.17 16.85 -5.77
CA ASP A 221 11.72 16.87 -5.94
C ASP A 221 11.11 15.49 -5.69
N ARG A 222 11.75 14.42 -6.16
CA ARG A 222 11.31 13.04 -5.89
C ARG A 222 11.36 12.71 -4.39
N ASP A 223 12.40 13.12 -3.71
CA ASP A 223 12.55 12.88 -2.26
C ASP A 223 11.52 13.67 -1.46
N ARG A 224 11.24 14.91 -1.84
CA ARG A 224 10.22 15.74 -1.21
C ARG A 224 8.83 15.15 -1.39
N ILE A 225 8.49 14.65 -2.59
CA ILE A 225 7.21 13.98 -2.88
C ILE A 225 7.12 12.69 -2.07
N ARG A 226 8.18 11.88 -2.05
CA ARG A 226 8.30 10.66 -1.25
C ARG A 226 8.06 10.93 0.23
N GLN A 227 8.78 11.88 0.81
CA GLN A 227 8.65 12.25 2.21
C GLN A 227 7.22 12.73 2.52
N SER A 228 6.67 13.65 1.73
CA SER A 228 5.30 14.15 1.92
C SER A 228 4.24 13.05 1.82
N HIS A 229 4.46 12.02 0.98
CA HIS A 229 3.56 10.88 0.91
C HIS A 229 3.65 10.02 2.18
N LEU A 230 4.83 9.73 2.66
CA LEU A 230 5.05 8.93 3.87
C LEU A 230 4.59 9.67 5.14
N GLU A 231 4.75 10.99 5.20
CA GLU A 231 4.21 11.83 6.29
C GLU A 231 2.68 11.77 6.36
N ARG A 232 1.98 11.75 5.21
CA ARG A 232 0.53 11.53 5.16
C ARG A 232 0.11 10.13 5.66
N LEU A 233 1.01 9.16 5.57
CA LEU A 233 0.82 7.81 6.14
C LEU A 233 1.16 7.76 7.64
N GLY A 234 1.53 8.90 8.23
CA GLY A 234 1.83 9.05 9.66
C GLY A 234 3.30 8.89 10.03
N TRP A 235 4.20 8.73 9.06
CA TRP A 235 5.62 8.66 9.36
C TRP A 235 6.17 10.02 9.75
N LYS A 236 6.91 10.08 10.86
CA LYS A 236 7.79 11.19 11.21
C LYS A 236 9.18 10.90 10.65
N PHE A 237 9.91 11.96 10.30
CA PHE A 237 11.25 11.83 9.72
C PHE A 237 12.28 12.57 10.55
N HIS A 238 13.43 11.93 10.72
CA HIS A 238 14.66 12.58 11.17
C HIS A 238 15.77 12.34 10.15
N ARG A 239 16.54 13.37 9.82
CA ARG A 239 17.64 13.27 8.86
C ARG A 239 18.96 13.42 9.57
N ILE A 240 19.85 12.47 9.37
CA ILE A 240 21.23 12.51 9.81
C ILE A 240 22.09 12.94 8.64
N TRP A 241 22.70 14.10 8.76
CA TRP A 241 23.57 14.65 7.73
C TRP A 241 25.00 14.13 7.89
N GLY A 242 25.53 13.44 6.91
CA GLY A 242 26.85 12.81 6.97
C GLY A 242 28.01 13.73 7.41
N PRO A 243 28.16 14.96 6.87
CA PRO A 243 29.16 15.91 7.34
C PRO A 243 29.00 16.32 8.82
N SER A 244 27.78 16.44 9.33
CA SER A 244 27.52 16.73 10.74
C SER A 244 27.85 15.54 11.62
N TRP A 245 27.43 14.34 11.20
CA TRP A 245 27.78 13.09 11.88
C TRP A 245 29.27 12.87 12.00
N ALA A 246 30.03 13.12 10.95
CA ALA A 246 31.50 12.97 10.97
C ALA A 246 32.21 13.98 11.89
N LYS A 247 31.66 15.18 12.09
CA LYS A 247 32.28 16.24 12.86
C LYS A 247 31.79 16.37 14.30
N ARG A 248 30.53 15.99 14.57
CA ARG A 248 29.82 16.22 15.83
C ARG A 248 28.92 15.04 16.16
N LYS A 249 29.50 13.85 16.19
CA LYS A 249 28.76 12.58 16.30
C LYS A 249 27.89 12.52 17.55
N GLU A 250 28.46 12.91 18.70
CA GLU A 250 27.75 12.91 19.98
C GLU A 250 26.52 13.82 19.97
N GLU A 251 26.65 15.03 19.40
CA GLU A 251 25.52 15.97 19.30
C GLU A 251 24.41 15.41 18.36
N GLU A 252 24.78 14.72 17.30
CA GLU A 252 23.80 14.10 16.39
C GLU A 252 23.09 12.92 17.06
N ILE A 253 23.79 12.12 17.88
CA ILE A 253 23.19 11.04 18.68
C ILE A 253 22.17 11.64 19.67
N GLU A 254 22.54 12.68 20.42
CA GLU A 254 21.64 13.34 21.36
C GLU A 254 20.37 13.87 20.67
N LYS A 255 20.50 14.45 19.47
CA LYS A 255 19.34 14.89 18.69
C LYS A 255 18.43 13.73 18.31
N VAL A 256 18.98 12.61 17.83
CA VAL A 256 18.21 11.41 17.48
C VAL A 256 17.46 10.90 18.71
N LEU A 257 18.12 10.77 19.84
CA LEU A 257 17.52 10.33 21.10
C LEU A 257 16.39 11.26 21.56
N SER A 258 16.61 12.57 21.49
CA SER A 258 15.57 13.57 21.83
C SER A 258 14.34 13.44 20.93
N VAL A 259 14.53 13.26 19.62
CA VAL A 259 13.41 13.10 18.66
C VAL A 259 12.64 11.78 18.91
N ILE A 260 13.35 10.71 19.28
CA ILE A 260 12.73 9.42 19.64
C ILE A 260 11.89 9.58 20.92
N ASP A 261 12.43 10.22 21.96
CA ASP A 261 11.72 10.49 23.21
C ASP A 261 10.46 11.32 22.98
N ASP A 262 10.55 12.34 22.15
CA ASP A 262 9.40 13.19 21.79
C ASP A 262 8.35 12.41 20.99
N ALA A 263 8.78 11.52 20.11
CA ALA A 263 7.88 10.63 19.37
C ALA A 263 7.13 9.67 20.30
N ILE A 264 7.82 9.08 21.29
CA ILE A 264 7.22 8.21 22.30
C ILE A 264 6.21 8.97 23.15
N LYS A 265 6.59 10.16 23.67
CA LYS A 265 5.72 10.99 24.52
C LYS A 265 4.47 11.49 23.79
N SER A 266 4.57 11.77 22.50
CA SER A 266 3.42 12.21 21.70
C SER A 266 2.38 11.11 21.49
N GLY A 267 2.71 9.84 21.77
CA GLY A 267 1.83 8.69 21.56
C GLY A 267 1.44 8.45 20.10
N GLU A 268 2.05 9.18 19.18
CA GLU A 268 1.81 9.03 17.76
C GLU A 268 2.64 7.87 17.23
N VAL A 269 2.01 6.72 17.20
CA VAL A 269 2.59 5.50 16.63
C VAL A 269 2.18 5.44 15.17
N VAL A 270 3.11 5.16 14.28
CA VAL A 270 2.78 4.78 12.90
C VAL A 270 2.11 3.41 12.99
N ASN A 271 0.80 3.44 13.12
CA ASN A 271 0.00 2.22 13.08
C ASN A 271 0.06 1.67 11.67
N LYS A 272 0.41 0.40 11.54
CA LYS A 272 -0.07 -0.43 10.45
C LYS A 272 -1.59 -0.30 10.43
N SER A 273 -2.13 0.48 9.49
CA SER A 273 -3.56 0.75 9.27
C SER A 273 -4.33 1.46 10.40
N ASN A 274 -4.63 2.74 10.20
CA ASN A 274 -5.75 3.41 10.84
C ASN A 274 -7.08 2.81 10.31
N THR A 275 -7.42 1.63 10.77
CA THR A 275 -8.77 1.07 10.64
C THR A 275 -9.25 0.71 12.04
N LYS A 276 -9.80 1.72 12.74
CA LYS A 276 -10.70 1.46 13.86
C LYS A 276 -11.99 0.86 13.31
N THR A 277 -11.98 -0.43 13.03
CA THR A 277 -13.20 -1.21 12.91
C THR A 277 -13.56 -1.68 14.31
N LYS A 278 -14.59 -1.06 14.90
CA LYS A 278 -15.29 -1.62 16.05
C LYS A 278 -15.63 -3.07 15.70
N LYS A 279 -15.07 -4.02 16.45
CA LYS A 279 -15.49 -5.42 16.43
C LYS A 279 -16.97 -5.47 16.84
N LYS A 280 -17.89 -5.52 15.88
CA LYS A 280 -19.16 -6.19 16.05
C LYS A 280 -18.94 -7.65 15.65
N LYS A 281 -19.06 -8.53 16.62
CA LYS A 281 -19.29 -9.95 16.39
C LYS A 281 -20.63 -10.07 15.68
N ASP A 282 -20.64 -10.35 14.41
CA ASP A 282 -21.80 -10.89 13.72
C ASP A 282 -21.40 -12.26 13.17
N GLU A 283 -21.97 -13.28 13.77
CA GLU A 283 -21.92 -14.67 13.33
C GLU A 283 -22.44 -14.77 11.89
N LEU A 284 -21.61 -15.29 11.02
CA LEU A 284 -22.04 -15.64 9.66
C LEU A 284 -22.98 -16.84 9.74
N ILE A 285 -24.27 -16.60 9.61
CA ILE A 285 -25.26 -17.66 9.32
C ILE A 285 -25.19 -17.95 7.82
N LEU A 286 -24.62 -19.07 7.47
CA LEU A 286 -24.69 -19.61 6.09
C LEU A 286 -26.09 -20.16 5.83
N PRO A 287 -26.77 -19.82 4.71
CA PRO A 287 -28.03 -20.44 4.35
C PRO A 287 -27.78 -21.88 3.91
N GLN A 288 -28.45 -22.81 4.60
CA GLN A 288 -28.51 -24.21 4.16
C GLN A 288 -29.33 -24.31 2.87
N ARG A 289 -28.74 -24.92 1.85
CA ARG A 289 -29.45 -25.29 0.61
C ARG A 289 -30.40 -26.47 0.91
N LYS A 290 -31.66 -26.27 0.58
CA LYS A 290 -32.60 -27.38 0.26
C LYS A 290 -32.46 -27.76 -1.19
#